data_7947d26147fa4365679a2c03ab3246ba
#
_entry.id   7947d26147fa4365679a2c03ab3246ba
#
_cell.length_a   1.000
_cell.length_b   1.000
_cell.length_c   1.000
_cell.angle_alpha   90.00
_cell.angle_beta   90.00
_cell.angle_gamma   90.00
#
_symmetry.space_group_name_H-M   'P 1'
#
loop_
_entity.id
_entity.type
_entity.pdbx_description
1 polymer ?
#
loop_
_entity_poly.entity_id
_entity_poly.type
_entity_poly.pdbx_seq_one_letter_code
_entity_poly.pdbx_strand_id
1 'polypeptide(L)'
;YQGDIPLHFRYASAVNGLTLKTPTWATPTIILLQDGKEVFGRQGYLGPDEFYLLLGKFKLGDTEAFDVAFDKGTDGRFCQQYEIFKNTPDGVFTDTLSGAALFDTRDRFDSGTGWLSFTKAVNGAVIEKPDNRYGMRRTEIRAKVSGIHLGHVFNDGPNGRPRYCINATVLDFVPRAHG
;
A
#
# COMPACT_ATOMS: atom_id res chain seq x y z
N TYR A 1 -2.77 -4.37 -10.56
CA TYR A 1 -2.63 -2.99 -10.09
C TYR A 1 -3.98 -2.29 -10.13
N GLN A 2 -4.41 -1.71 -9.05
CA GLN A 2 -5.67 -0.97 -8.89
C GLN A 2 -5.47 0.41 -8.26
N GLY A 3 -4.24 0.92 -8.31
CA GLY A 3 -3.86 2.19 -7.69
C GLY A 3 -4.44 3.42 -8.40
N ASP A 4 -4.27 4.57 -7.79
CA ASP A 4 -4.79 5.86 -8.26
C ASP A 4 -3.92 6.54 -9.34
N ILE A 5 -2.67 6.08 -9.53
CA ILE A 5 -1.84 6.51 -10.66
C ILE A 5 -2.30 5.71 -11.88
N PRO A 6 -2.88 6.34 -12.91
CA PRO A 6 -3.41 5.60 -14.06
C PRO A 6 -2.29 4.97 -14.87
N LEU A 7 -2.50 3.71 -15.30
CA LEU A 7 -1.61 3.00 -16.19
C LEU A 7 -2.18 3.04 -17.61
N HIS A 8 -1.37 3.47 -18.56
CA HIS A 8 -1.71 3.51 -19.98
C HIS A 8 -0.74 2.64 -20.76
N PHE A 9 -1.28 1.65 -21.47
CA PHE A 9 -0.50 0.82 -22.40
C PHE A 9 -0.65 1.41 -23.81
N ARG A 10 0.48 1.74 -24.45
CA ARG A 10 0.52 2.35 -25.77
C ARG A 10 1.59 1.70 -26.62
N TYR A 11 1.33 1.59 -27.92
CA TYR A 11 2.39 1.32 -28.88
C TYR A 11 3.26 2.58 -29.03
N ALA A 12 4.54 2.39 -29.38
CA ALA A 12 5.47 3.50 -29.53
C ALA A 12 4.95 4.57 -30.53
N SER A 13 4.24 4.14 -31.56
CA SER A 13 3.62 5.06 -32.54
C SER A 13 2.47 5.90 -31.97
N ALA A 14 1.89 5.51 -30.84
CA ALA A 14 0.76 6.20 -30.24
C ALA A 14 1.15 7.24 -29.17
N VAL A 15 2.45 7.47 -28.95
CA VAL A 15 2.96 8.48 -28.01
C VAL A 15 3.40 9.78 -28.71
N ASN A 16 3.03 9.93 -29.97
CA ASN A 16 3.27 11.16 -30.73
C ASN A 16 2.53 12.34 -30.06
N GLY A 17 3.22 13.46 -29.91
CA GLY A 17 2.68 14.63 -29.21
C GLY A 17 3.04 14.72 -27.73
N LEU A 18 3.62 13.66 -27.15
CA LEU A 18 4.22 13.71 -25.83
C LEU A 18 5.70 14.09 -25.95
N THR A 19 6.14 14.98 -25.06
CA THR A 19 7.56 15.33 -24.98
C THR A 19 8.25 14.32 -24.06
N LEU A 20 8.85 13.28 -24.64
CA LEU A 20 9.49 12.20 -23.91
C LEU A 20 11.01 12.34 -24.04
N LYS A 21 11.71 12.14 -22.92
CA LYS A 21 13.18 12.11 -22.84
C LYS A 21 13.72 10.70 -23.08
N THR A 22 12.97 9.69 -22.62
CA THR A 22 13.36 8.29 -22.74
C THR A 22 12.97 7.75 -24.12
N PRO A 23 13.91 7.13 -24.85
CA PRO A 23 13.59 6.49 -26.12
C PRO A 23 12.56 5.36 -25.95
N THR A 24 11.64 5.21 -26.90
CA THR A 24 10.53 4.26 -26.84
C THR A 24 10.67 3.08 -27.81
N TRP A 25 11.87 2.87 -28.39
CA TRP A 25 12.10 1.78 -29.35
C TRP A 25 12.25 0.41 -28.68
N ALA A 26 12.56 0.37 -27.38
CA ALA A 26 12.69 -0.89 -26.64
C ALA A 26 11.37 -1.26 -25.94
N THR A 27 11.09 -2.55 -25.84
CA THR A 27 9.88 -3.07 -25.20
C THR A 27 10.25 -4.01 -24.05
N PRO A 28 9.68 -3.85 -22.85
CA PRO A 28 8.82 -2.72 -22.45
C PRO A 28 9.63 -1.44 -22.20
N THR A 29 9.00 -0.29 -22.33
CA THR A 29 9.52 0.99 -21.85
C THR A 29 8.50 1.56 -20.86
N ILE A 30 8.96 1.95 -19.69
CA ILE A 30 8.12 2.51 -18.61
C ILE A 30 8.44 3.98 -18.49
N ILE A 31 7.43 4.82 -18.60
CA ILE A 31 7.57 6.27 -18.46
C ILE A 31 6.53 6.76 -17.44
N LEU A 32 6.99 7.54 -16.48
CA LEU A 32 6.12 8.21 -15.51
C LEU A 32 5.99 9.68 -15.91
N LEU A 33 4.75 10.11 -16.02
CA LEU A 33 4.41 11.50 -16.36
C LEU A 33 3.80 12.18 -15.13
N GLN A 34 4.22 13.41 -14.90
CA GLN A 34 3.58 14.32 -13.95
C GLN A 34 3.25 15.62 -14.69
N ASP A 35 1.99 16.01 -14.68
CA ASP A 35 1.49 17.17 -15.41
C ASP A 35 1.89 17.16 -16.91
N GLY A 36 1.82 15.95 -17.52
CA GLY A 36 2.16 15.72 -18.91
C GLY A 36 3.64 15.73 -19.25
N LYS A 37 4.52 15.84 -18.24
CA LYS A 37 5.98 15.84 -18.41
C LYS A 37 6.60 14.57 -17.86
N GLU A 38 7.60 14.04 -18.57
CA GLU A 38 8.34 12.89 -18.11
C GLU A 38 9.18 13.23 -16.88
N VAL A 39 8.92 12.54 -15.76
CA VAL A 39 9.69 12.63 -14.52
C VAL A 39 10.56 11.39 -14.28
N PHE A 40 10.25 10.29 -14.95
CA PHE A 40 11.04 9.07 -14.91
C PHE A 40 10.83 8.29 -16.20
N GLY A 41 11.89 7.65 -16.70
CA GLY A 41 11.82 6.74 -17.83
C GLY A 41 12.84 5.63 -17.71
N ARG A 42 12.47 4.41 -18.10
CA ARG A 42 13.35 3.25 -18.12
C ARG A 42 12.96 2.32 -19.25
N GLN A 43 13.94 1.87 -20.01
CA GLN A 43 13.80 0.78 -20.95
C GLN A 43 14.06 -0.55 -20.26
N GLY A 44 13.30 -1.58 -20.66
CA GLY A 44 13.44 -2.92 -20.11
C GLY A 44 12.41 -3.24 -19.02
N TYR A 45 12.39 -4.51 -18.62
CA TYR A 45 11.45 -5.02 -17.65
C TYR A 45 11.73 -4.47 -16.25
N LEU A 46 10.65 -4.15 -15.55
CA LEU A 46 10.67 -3.75 -14.15
C LEU A 46 9.89 -4.80 -13.34
N GLY A 47 10.56 -5.46 -12.41
CA GLY A 47 9.91 -6.43 -11.52
C GLY A 47 8.90 -5.78 -10.58
N PRO A 48 7.97 -6.58 -9.97
CA PRO A 48 6.97 -6.02 -9.07
C PRO A 48 7.57 -5.21 -7.91
N ASP A 49 8.61 -5.71 -7.27
CA ASP A 49 9.26 -5.03 -6.14
C ASP A 49 9.86 -3.69 -6.55
N GLU A 50 10.56 -3.65 -7.69
CA GLU A 50 11.12 -2.41 -8.22
C GLU A 50 10.03 -1.42 -8.64
N PHE A 51 8.95 -1.92 -9.24
CA PHE A 51 7.81 -1.12 -9.67
C PHE A 51 7.14 -0.43 -8.48
N TYR A 52 6.84 -1.17 -7.41
CA TYR A 52 6.19 -0.59 -6.24
C TYR A 52 7.12 0.29 -5.42
N LEU A 53 8.43 0.02 -5.38
CA LEU A 53 9.39 0.94 -4.78
C LEU A 53 9.42 2.27 -5.55
N LEU A 54 9.39 2.22 -6.88
CA LEU A 54 9.32 3.42 -7.72
C LEU A 54 8.05 4.22 -7.44
N LEU A 55 6.89 3.57 -7.44
CA LEU A 55 5.63 4.24 -7.10
C LEU A 55 5.67 4.84 -5.69
N GLY A 56 6.25 4.12 -4.73
CA GLY A 56 6.39 4.59 -3.35
C GLY A 56 7.21 5.88 -3.27
N LYS A 57 8.32 5.95 -3.99
CA LYS A 57 9.14 7.16 -4.04
C LYS A 57 8.38 8.36 -4.59
N PHE A 58 7.54 8.17 -5.60
CA PHE A 58 6.76 9.25 -6.20
C PHE A 58 5.51 9.60 -5.40
N LYS A 59 4.79 8.61 -4.87
CA LYS A 59 3.53 8.84 -4.16
C LYS A 59 3.75 9.23 -2.70
N LEU A 60 4.66 8.58 -2.01
CA LEU A 60 4.89 8.77 -0.57
C LEU A 60 6.05 9.74 -0.25
N GLY A 61 7.05 9.82 -1.15
CA GLY A 61 8.22 10.68 -0.95
C GLY A 61 9.04 10.32 0.29
N ASP A 62 9.72 11.28 0.85
CA ASP A 62 10.52 11.13 2.09
C ASP A 62 9.61 11.35 3.31
N THR A 63 8.68 10.42 3.56
CA THR A 63 7.70 10.52 4.64
C THR A 63 7.72 9.29 5.53
N GLU A 64 7.09 9.41 6.70
CA GLU A 64 6.86 8.29 7.61
C GLU A 64 6.16 7.10 6.90
N ALA A 65 5.22 7.39 6.00
CA ALA A 65 4.54 6.36 5.22
C ALA A 65 5.50 5.54 4.35
N PHE A 66 6.52 6.18 3.73
CA PHE A 66 7.55 5.47 2.98
C PHE A 66 8.39 4.57 3.90
N ASP A 67 8.79 5.07 5.06
CA ASP A 67 9.58 4.29 6.03
C ASP A 67 8.77 3.08 6.54
N VAL A 68 7.48 3.25 6.81
CA VAL A 68 6.59 2.14 7.18
C VAL A 68 6.52 1.11 6.05
N ALA A 69 6.26 1.55 4.83
CA ALA A 69 6.06 0.66 3.69
C ALA A 69 7.31 -0.16 3.33
N PHE A 70 8.50 0.46 3.33
CA PHE A 70 9.71 -0.13 2.78
C PHE A 70 10.81 -0.41 3.80
N ASP A 71 10.86 0.32 4.91
CA ASP A 71 11.88 0.16 5.96
C ASP A 71 11.31 -0.46 7.24
N LYS A 72 10.09 -1.04 7.18
CA LYS A 72 9.39 -1.64 8.32
C LYS A 72 9.24 -0.69 9.51
N GLY A 73 9.03 0.59 9.25
CA GLY A 73 8.69 1.57 10.27
C GLY A 73 7.34 1.28 10.90
N THR A 74 7.05 2.00 11.96
CA THR A 74 5.77 1.92 12.67
C THR A 74 5.23 3.32 12.88
N ASP A 75 3.96 3.54 12.54
CA ASP A 75 3.27 4.79 12.84
C ASP A 75 3.34 5.11 14.34
N GLY A 76 3.40 6.38 14.68
CA GLY A 76 3.18 6.80 16.06
C GLY A 76 1.79 6.38 16.54
N ARG A 77 1.68 6.03 17.81
CA ARG A 77 0.37 5.74 18.42
C ARG A 77 -0.54 6.95 18.32
N PHE A 78 -1.81 6.72 17.96
CA PHE A 78 -2.81 7.78 17.80
C PHE A 78 -2.37 8.86 16.79
N CYS A 79 -1.62 8.45 15.74
CA CYS A 79 -1.21 9.38 14.70
C CYS A 79 -2.43 10.00 13.99
N GLN A 80 -2.24 11.10 13.29
CA GLN A 80 -3.33 11.80 12.62
C GLN A 80 -4.12 10.90 11.67
N GLN A 81 -3.44 10.05 10.91
CA GLN A 81 -4.11 9.15 9.97
C GLN A 81 -4.95 8.08 10.70
N TYR A 82 -4.47 7.58 11.84
CA TYR A 82 -5.27 6.69 12.70
C TYR A 82 -6.54 7.40 13.18
N GLU A 83 -6.43 8.63 13.65
CA GLU A 83 -7.57 9.40 14.15
C GLU A 83 -8.63 9.63 13.06
N ILE A 84 -8.20 9.82 11.81
CA ILE A 84 -9.09 9.94 10.67
C ILE A 84 -9.76 8.59 10.37
N PHE A 85 -9.00 7.50 10.36
CA PHE A 85 -9.47 6.21 9.87
C PHE A 85 -10.25 5.37 10.89
N LYS A 86 -10.07 5.61 12.19
CA LYS A 86 -10.77 4.83 13.22
C LYS A 86 -12.29 4.95 13.18
N ASN A 87 -12.81 6.06 12.68
CA ASN A 87 -14.24 6.39 12.65
C ASN A 87 -14.77 6.61 11.23
N THR A 88 -14.14 6.03 10.22
CA THR A 88 -14.67 6.10 8.85
C THR A 88 -16.04 5.43 8.76
N PRO A 89 -16.89 5.84 7.80
CA PRO A 89 -18.09 5.08 7.48
C PRO A 89 -17.73 3.67 6.97
N ASP A 90 -18.74 2.87 6.65
CA ASP A 90 -18.54 1.53 6.11
C ASP A 90 -17.78 1.57 4.79
N GLY A 91 -16.79 0.71 4.66
CA GLY A 91 -15.94 0.67 3.48
C GLY A 91 -14.77 -0.29 3.62
N VAL A 92 -13.78 -0.09 2.77
CA VAL A 92 -12.61 -0.97 2.68
C VAL A 92 -11.34 -0.12 2.71
N PHE A 93 -10.37 -0.57 3.50
CA PHE A 93 -9.01 -0.03 3.47
C PHE A 93 -8.20 -0.75 2.41
N THR A 94 -7.54 0.02 1.58
CA THR A 94 -6.77 -0.48 0.44
C THR A 94 -5.28 -0.18 0.60
N ASP A 95 -4.47 -0.96 -0.11
CA ASP A 95 -3.03 -0.71 -0.25
C ASP A 95 -2.82 0.64 -0.95
N THR A 96 -2.13 1.55 -0.30
CA THR A 96 -1.92 2.90 -0.87
C THR A 96 -1.18 2.91 -2.20
N LEU A 97 -0.41 1.87 -2.52
CA LEU A 97 0.35 1.77 -3.77
C LEU A 97 -0.39 0.97 -4.86
N SER A 98 -0.92 -0.20 -4.52
CA SER A 98 -1.55 -1.08 -5.51
C SER A 98 -3.05 -0.84 -5.68
N GLY A 99 -3.71 -0.25 -4.68
CA GLY A 99 -5.16 -0.11 -4.63
C GLY A 99 -5.90 -1.39 -4.27
N ALA A 100 -5.20 -2.49 -3.99
CA ALA A 100 -5.82 -3.77 -3.63
C ALA A 100 -6.52 -3.66 -2.27
N ALA A 101 -7.72 -4.24 -2.15
CA ALA A 101 -8.46 -4.30 -0.90
C ALA A 101 -7.70 -5.12 0.14
N LEU A 102 -7.57 -4.62 1.36
CA LEU A 102 -6.80 -5.25 2.43
C LEU A 102 -7.63 -5.58 3.66
N PHE A 103 -8.40 -4.62 4.18
CA PHE A 103 -9.19 -4.76 5.40
C PHE A 103 -10.56 -4.11 5.25
N ASP A 104 -11.58 -4.78 5.73
CA ASP A 104 -12.97 -4.30 5.71
C ASP A 104 -13.33 -3.68 7.07
N THR A 105 -14.08 -2.59 7.08
CA THR A 105 -14.57 -1.95 8.31
C THR A 105 -15.44 -2.87 9.15
N ARG A 106 -16.07 -3.89 8.57
CA ARG A 106 -16.86 -4.90 9.28
C ARG A 106 -16.02 -5.72 10.25
N ASP A 107 -14.73 -5.83 9.98
CA ASP A 107 -13.77 -6.56 10.81
C ASP A 107 -12.94 -5.65 11.71
N ARG A 108 -13.18 -4.34 11.67
CA ARG A 108 -12.51 -3.34 12.49
C ARG A 108 -13.04 -3.34 13.92
N PHE A 109 -12.14 -3.20 14.88
CA PHE A 109 -12.49 -3.01 16.28
C PHE A 109 -11.52 -2.05 16.97
N ASP A 110 -11.95 -1.46 18.09
CA ASP A 110 -11.09 -0.62 18.92
C ASP A 110 -10.33 -1.51 19.91
N SER A 111 -9.03 -1.64 19.70
CA SER A 111 -8.15 -2.40 20.59
C SER A 111 -7.58 -1.56 21.73
N GLY A 112 -7.77 -0.24 21.70
CA GLY A 112 -7.17 0.70 22.65
C GLY A 112 -5.66 0.91 22.46
N THR A 113 -5.06 0.33 21.42
CA THR A 113 -3.59 0.39 21.22
C THR A 113 -3.11 1.66 20.55
N GLY A 114 -4.00 2.40 19.86
CA GLY A 114 -3.63 3.57 19.07
C GLY A 114 -3.23 3.26 17.63
N TRP A 115 -3.41 2.01 17.19
CA TRP A 115 -3.28 1.57 15.80
C TRP A 115 -4.57 0.94 15.33
N LEU A 116 -4.83 0.99 14.02
CA LEU A 116 -5.98 0.31 13.43
C LEU A 116 -5.92 -1.18 13.72
N SER A 117 -7.05 -1.74 14.12
CA SER A 117 -7.14 -3.14 14.52
C SER A 117 -8.28 -3.84 13.81
N PHE A 118 -8.00 -5.03 13.28
CA PHE A 118 -8.96 -5.85 12.56
C PHE A 118 -8.87 -7.31 13.02
N THR A 119 -9.99 -8.01 12.98
CA THR A 119 -10.04 -9.44 13.33
C THR A 119 -9.67 -10.34 12.16
N LYS A 120 -9.65 -9.78 10.95
CA LYS A 120 -9.42 -10.56 9.74
C LYS A 120 -8.98 -9.62 8.60
N ALA A 121 -8.17 -10.13 7.68
CA ALA A 121 -7.85 -9.48 6.42
C ALA A 121 -8.81 -9.96 5.31
N VAL A 122 -8.93 -9.17 4.24
CA VAL A 122 -9.59 -9.61 3.01
C VAL A 122 -8.90 -10.88 2.50
N ASN A 123 -9.67 -11.86 2.06
CA ASN A 123 -9.16 -13.17 1.68
C ASN A 123 -8.08 -13.07 0.58
N GLY A 124 -6.90 -13.63 0.85
CA GLY A 124 -5.77 -13.62 -0.08
C GLY A 124 -5.07 -12.27 -0.27
N ALA A 125 -5.41 -11.26 0.53
CA ALA A 125 -4.88 -9.89 0.37
C ALA A 125 -3.50 -9.67 1.00
N VAL A 126 -3.16 -10.44 2.01
CA VAL A 126 -1.93 -10.27 2.80
C VAL A 126 -1.10 -11.54 2.85
N ILE A 127 0.19 -11.38 3.12
CA ILE A 127 1.12 -12.46 3.42
C ILE A 127 1.69 -12.27 4.83
N GLU A 128 1.98 -13.38 5.49
CA GLU A 128 2.58 -13.41 6.81
C GLU A 128 4.06 -13.78 6.70
N LYS A 129 4.90 -13.07 7.45
CA LYS A 129 6.33 -13.36 7.56
C LYS A 129 6.80 -13.32 9.00
N PRO A 130 7.74 -14.21 9.41
CA PRO A 130 8.35 -14.11 10.74
C PRO A 130 9.08 -12.76 10.88
N ASP A 131 8.92 -12.12 12.03
CA ASP A 131 9.66 -10.92 12.39
C ASP A 131 10.25 -11.09 13.78
N ASN A 132 11.56 -11.31 13.83
CA ASN A 132 12.30 -11.56 15.06
C ASN A 132 13.15 -10.35 15.49
N ARG A 133 12.85 -9.15 14.97
CA ARG A 133 13.58 -7.93 15.35
C ARG A 133 13.38 -7.61 16.84
N TYR A 134 14.39 -6.98 17.43
CA TYR A 134 14.40 -6.54 18.82
C TYR A 134 14.21 -7.68 19.83
N GLY A 135 14.62 -8.91 19.48
CA GLY A 135 14.46 -10.08 20.35
C GLY A 135 13.02 -10.55 20.54
N MET A 136 12.08 -9.99 19.80
CA MET A 136 10.66 -10.36 19.83
C MET A 136 10.36 -11.41 18.77
N ARG A 137 9.36 -12.26 19.05
CA ARG A 137 8.81 -13.21 18.07
C ARG A 137 7.44 -12.68 17.64
N ARG A 138 7.39 -12.07 16.47
CA ARG A 138 6.15 -11.51 15.93
C ARG A 138 5.92 -12.04 14.52
N THR A 139 4.69 -11.91 14.05
CA THR A 139 4.32 -12.20 12.66
C THR A 139 4.02 -10.89 11.94
N GLU A 140 4.87 -10.57 10.98
CA GLU A 140 4.72 -9.41 10.12
C GLU A 140 3.63 -9.64 9.08
N ILE A 141 2.84 -8.61 8.81
CA ILE A 141 1.84 -8.59 7.74
C ILE A 141 2.31 -7.67 6.63
N ARG A 142 2.32 -8.18 5.40
CA ARG A 142 2.61 -7.44 4.18
C ARG A 142 1.46 -7.53 3.20
N ALA A 143 1.29 -6.49 2.38
CA ALA A 143 0.38 -6.53 1.25
C ALA A 143 0.88 -7.54 0.21
N LYS A 144 0.02 -8.44 -0.25
CA LYS A 144 0.41 -9.47 -1.20
C LYS A 144 0.82 -8.88 -2.55
N VAL A 145 0.07 -7.87 -3.04
CA VAL A 145 0.30 -7.31 -4.38
C VAL A 145 1.55 -6.43 -4.42
N SER A 146 1.67 -5.46 -3.52
CA SER A 146 2.80 -4.52 -3.52
C SER A 146 4.01 -4.99 -2.73
N GLY A 147 3.81 -5.91 -1.78
CA GLY A 147 4.86 -6.38 -0.87
C GLY A 147 5.19 -5.40 0.27
N ILE A 148 4.48 -4.28 0.40
CA ILE A 148 4.78 -3.30 1.45
C ILE A 148 4.43 -3.82 2.84
N HIS A 149 5.20 -3.36 3.83
CA HIS A 149 4.93 -3.65 5.23
C HIS A 149 3.67 -2.93 5.70
N LEU A 150 2.77 -3.67 6.34
CA LEU A 150 1.51 -3.13 6.87
C LEU A 150 1.50 -3.06 8.39
N GLY A 151 2.02 -4.07 9.05
CA GLY A 151 2.00 -4.20 10.51
C GLY A 151 2.27 -5.63 10.96
N HIS A 152 1.56 -6.05 11.99
CA HIS A 152 1.71 -7.37 12.60
C HIS A 152 0.37 -7.99 12.94
N VAL A 153 0.34 -9.32 13.12
CA VAL A 153 -0.81 -10.04 13.64
C VAL A 153 -0.46 -10.73 14.95
N PHE A 154 -1.40 -10.69 15.89
CA PHE A 154 -1.29 -11.30 17.24
C PHE A 154 -2.49 -12.21 17.48
N ASN A 155 -2.37 -13.13 18.45
CA ASN A 155 -3.42 -14.11 18.80
C ASN A 155 -4.30 -13.65 19.97
N ASP A 156 -4.37 -12.38 20.22
CA ASP A 156 -5.06 -11.78 21.38
C ASP A 156 -6.25 -10.89 21.01
N GLY A 157 -6.86 -11.17 19.88
CA GLY A 157 -8.05 -10.45 19.44
C GLY A 157 -9.33 -10.88 20.19
N PRO A 158 -10.44 -10.17 19.94
CA PRO A 158 -11.72 -10.47 20.58
C PRO A 158 -12.27 -11.84 20.19
N ASN A 159 -12.92 -12.53 21.14
CA ASN A 159 -13.60 -13.81 20.89
C ASN A 159 -12.69 -14.91 20.31
N GLY A 160 -11.41 -14.93 20.69
CA GLY A 160 -10.45 -15.92 20.19
C GLY A 160 -9.97 -15.68 18.75
N ARG A 161 -10.31 -14.53 18.18
CA ARG A 161 -9.87 -14.14 16.82
C ARG A 161 -8.49 -13.49 16.86
N PRO A 162 -7.79 -13.44 15.72
CA PRO A 162 -6.55 -12.68 15.60
C PRO A 162 -6.79 -11.18 15.79
N ARG A 163 -5.72 -10.46 16.15
CA ARG A 163 -5.68 -9.00 16.12
C ARG A 163 -4.62 -8.57 15.10
N TYR A 164 -5.08 -8.07 13.98
CA TYR A 164 -4.23 -7.41 12.98
C TYR A 164 -4.02 -5.97 13.40
N CYS A 165 -2.79 -5.61 13.74
CA CYS A 165 -2.40 -4.26 14.15
C CYS A 165 -1.72 -3.59 12.96
N ILE A 166 -2.39 -2.61 12.33
CA ILE A 166 -2.03 -2.11 11.00
C ILE A 166 -1.74 -0.62 11.04
N ASN A 167 -0.68 -0.22 10.36
CA ASN A 167 -0.29 1.18 10.22
C ASN A 167 -1.22 1.90 9.25
N ALA A 168 -1.78 3.02 9.67
CA ALA A 168 -2.76 3.77 8.89
C ALA A 168 -2.14 4.52 7.70
N THR A 169 -0.87 4.94 7.81
CA THR A 169 -0.21 5.78 6.78
C THR A 169 0.04 5.06 5.46
N VAL A 170 -0.02 3.72 5.45
CA VAL A 170 0.16 2.91 4.23
C VAL A 170 -1.15 2.45 3.61
N LEU A 171 -2.28 2.94 4.12
CA LEU A 171 -3.62 2.61 3.65
C LEU A 171 -4.29 3.82 3.00
N ASP A 172 -5.16 3.54 2.03
CA ASP A 172 -6.21 4.45 1.57
C ASP A 172 -7.56 3.88 2.00
N PHE A 173 -8.60 4.70 2.00
CA PHE A 173 -9.95 4.28 2.35
C PHE A 173 -10.92 4.50 1.19
N VAL A 174 -11.69 3.47 0.89
CA VAL A 174 -12.73 3.51 -0.15
C VAL A 174 -14.08 3.25 0.53
N PRO A 175 -14.97 4.26 0.57
CA PRO A 175 -16.30 4.06 1.15
C PRO A 175 -17.10 3.07 0.32
N ARG A 176 -17.92 2.25 1.00
CA ARG A 176 -18.82 1.31 0.33
C ARG A 176 -20.02 2.07 -0.22
N ALA A 177 -20.32 1.84 -1.49
CA ALA A 177 -21.54 2.38 -2.07
C ALA A 177 -22.75 1.70 -1.45
N HIS A 178 -23.67 2.51 -0.92
CA HIS A 178 -24.98 2.06 -0.48
C HIS A 178 -25.94 2.29 -1.65
N GLY A 179 -26.20 1.22 -2.35
CA GLY A 179 -27.13 1.25 -3.47
C GLY A 179 -28.49 0.73 -3.11
#